data_9df84328a81202fa86a2cd4c8e32c3f8
#
_entry.id   9df84328a81202fa86a2cd4c8e32c3f8
#
_cell.length_a   1.000
_cell.length_b   1.000
_cell.length_c   1.000
_cell.angle_alpha   90.00
_cell.angle_beta   90.00
_cell.angle_gamma   90.00
#
_symmetry.space_group_name_H-M   'P 1'
#
loop_
_entity.id
_entity.type
_entity.pdbx_description
1 polymer ?
#
loop_
_entity_poly.entity_id
_entity_poly.type
_entity_poly.pdbx_seq_one_letter_code
_entity_poly.pdbx_strand_id
1 'polypeptide(L)'
;VANIPDFSKKHKIPGGLISESGIKKELGQLLLKQGLSDKLITAINEYNIHFNHPLMDSLGISQDKMVQLVRQYVEQKPGIVQVVEARKAVTAALPEQFRERIVNGYTPQRSGDLFIVTKSGYMDGYATGTNHGVFYNYDAHIPLLWYGNGIKKGQVNSVNYMTDIAPTVTTLLGIQMPSGTIGKPILEVLK
;
A
#
# COMPACT_ATOMS: atom_id res chain seq x y z
N VAL A 1 -4.00 6.65 11.29
CA VAL A 1 -4.24 5.22 11.60
C VAL A 1 -5.73 4.94 11.56
N ALA A 2 -6.14 3.86 10.87
CA ALA A 2 -7.54 3.45 10.83
C ALA A 2 -8.05 3.10 12.23
N ASN A 3 -9.33 3.40 12.48
CA ASN A 3 -9.96 2.97 13.72
C ASN A 3 -9.97 1.44 13.80
N ILE A 4 -9.71 0.92 14.99
CA ILE A 4 -9.82 -0.52 15.23
C ILE A 4 -11.24 -1.01 14.91
N PRO A 5 -11.40 -2.19 14.31
CA PRO A 5 -12.72 -2.69 13.88
C PRO A 5 -13.76 -2.74 14.99
N ASP A 6 -13.38 -3.15 16.21
CA ASP A 6 -14.28 -3.14 17.38
C ASP A 6 -14.76 -1.73 17.75
N PHE A 7 -13.86 -0.74 17.69
CA PHE A 7 -14.23 0.65 17.92
C PHE A 7 -15.22 1.14 16.85
N SER A 8 -14.92 0.87 15.58
CA SER A 8 -15.77 1.23 14.45
C SER A 8 -17.15 0.59 14.58
N LYS A 9 -17.23 -0.69 14.91
CA LYS A 9 -18.50 -1.40 15.15
C LYS A 9 -19.30 -0.80 16.30
N LYS A 10 -18.64 -0.55 17.45
CA LYS A 10 -19.27 0.04 18.64
C LYS A 10 -19.85 1.42 18.36
N HIS A 11 -19.15 2.23 17.56
CA HIS A 11 -19.56 3.60 17.24
C HIS A 11 -20.29 3.73 15.91
N LYS A 12 -20.67 2.61 15.27
CA LYS A 12 -21.36 2.58 13.96
C LYS A 12 -20.61 3.35 12.85
N ILE A 13 -19.29 3.36 12.93
CA ILE A 13 -18.43 3.95 11.91
C ILE A 13 -18.23 2.90 10.80
N PRO A 14 -18.45 3.24 9.51
CA PRO A 14 -18.18 2.31 8.44
C PRO A 14 -16.71 1.85 8.43
N GLY A 15 -16.51 0.54 8.39
CA GLY A 15 -15.18 -0.05 8.39
C GLY A 15 -15.22 -1.54 8.68
N GLY A 16 -14.08 -2.19 8.62
CA GLY A 16 -13.99 -3.61 8.89
C GLY A 16 -12.60 -4.19 8.63
N LEU A 17 -12.54 -5.51 8.71
CA LEU A 17 -11.34 -6.29 8.44
C LEU A 17 -11.34 -6.84 7.03
N ILE A 18 -10.15 -6.88 6.46
CA ILE A 18 -9.79 -7.69 5.30
C ILE A 18 -8.78 -8.70 5.81
N SER A 19 -8.95 -9.96 5.45
CA SER A 19 -8.00 -11.00 5.81
C SER A 19 -7.19 -11.39 4.58
N GLU A 20 -5.97 -10.91 4.47
CA GLU A 20 -5.06 -11.28 3.37
C GLU A 20 -4.81 -12.78 3.33
N SER A 21 -4.57 -13.39 4.49
CA SER A 21 -4.39 -14.84 4.61
C SER A 21 -5.66 -15.62 4.24
N GLY A 22 -6.83 -15.09 4.60
CA GLY A 22 -8.12 -15.63 4.22
C GLY A 22 -8.34 -15.56 2.70
N ILE A 23 -8.08 -14.41 2.10
CA ILE A 23 -8.19 -14.22 0.63
C ILE A 23 -7.23 -15.17 -0.08
N LYS A 24 -5.98 -15.32 0.38
CA LYS A 24 -5.02 -16.26 -0.22
C LYS A 24 -5.54 -17.69 -0.18
N LYS A 25 -6.03 -18.13 0.97
CA LYS A 25 -6.58 -19.50 1.15
C LYS A 25 -7.77 -19.74 0.21
N GLU A 26 -8.69 -18.79 0.14
CA GLU A 26 -9.89 -18.92 -0.68
C GLU A 26 -9.57 -18.86 -2.19
N LEU A 27 -8.63 -18.02 -2.61
CA LEU A 27 -8.12 -18.02 -3.99
C LEU A 27 -7.43 -19.35 -4.33
N GLY A 28 -6.65 -19.92 -3.42
CA GLY A 28 -6.07 -21.23 -3.62
C GLY A 28 -7.13 -22.32 -3.84
N GLN A 29 -8.20 -22.30 -3.05
CA GLN A 29 -9.32 -23.22 -3.23
C GLN A 29 -10.07 -23.01 -4.56
N LEU A 30 -10.22 -21.75 -4.99
CA LEU A 30 -10.82 -21.41 -6.28
C LEU A 30 -9.98 -21.96 -7.44
N LEU A 31 -8.66 -21.77 -7.37
CA LEU A 31 -7.72 -22.30 -8.38
C LEU A 31 -7.81 -23.82 -8.48
N LEU A 32 -7.80 -24.51 -7.35
CA LEU A 32 -7.95 -25.98 -7.31
C LEU A 32 -9.27 -26.46 -7.92
N LYS A 33 -10.38 -25.78 -7.65
CA LYS A 33 -11.68 -26.09 -8.26
C LYS A 33 -11.70 -25.91 -9.79
N GLN A 34 -10.81 -25.07 -10.31
CA GLN A 34 -10.65 -24.86 -11.76
C GLN A 34 -9.59 -25.78 -12.39
N GLY A 35 -9.09 -26.77 -11.65
CA GLY A 35 -8.04 -27.68 -12.11
C GLY A 35 -6.66 -27.06 -12.17
N LEU A 36 -6.46 -25.91 -11.50
CA LEU A 36 -5.20 -25.20 -11.43
C LEU A 36 -4.50 -25.45 -10.07
N SER A 37 -3.24 -25.06 -9.96
CA SER A 37 -2.49 -25.18 -8.71
C SER A 37 -2.74 -24.00 -7.77
N ASP A 38 -2.95 -24.25 -6.49
CA ASP A 38 -3.01 -23.23 -5.44
C ASP A 38 -1.69 -22.48 -5.23
N LYS A 39 -0.57 -23.08 -5.71
CA LYS A 39 0.77 -22.48 -5.67
C LYS A 39 0.97 -21.36 -6.71
N LEU A 40 -0.01 -21.09 -7.55
CA LEU A 40 0.02 -19.96 -8.49
C LEU A 40 0.04 -18.60 -7.80
N ILE A 41 -0.43 -18.53 -6.54
CA ILE A 41 -0.31 -17.34 -5.70
C ILE A 41 0.68 -17.64 -4.58
N THR A 42 1.83 -16.99 -4.64
CA THR A 42 2.91 -17.22 -3.66
C THR A 42 2.63 -16.52 -2.33
N ALA A 43 2.18 -15.27 -2.39
CA ALA A 43 1.89 -14.47 -1.21
C ALA A 43 0.76 -13.47 -1.47
N ILE A 44 0.08 -13.07 -0.39
CA ILE A 44 -0.68 -11.84 -0.29
C ILE A 44 -0.20 -11.17 1.00
N ASN A 45 0.42 -10.01 0.88
CA ASN A 45 0.97 -9.26 2.01
C ASN A 45 1.02 -7.76 1.67
N GLU A 46 0.74 -6.94 2.66
CA GLU A 46 0.72 -5.48 2.51
C GLU A 46 -0.12 -5.04 1.29
N TYR A 47 -1.27 -5.67 1.11
CA TYR A 47 -2.21 -5.48 -0.01
C TYR A 47 -1.67 -5.85 -1.39
N ASN A 48 -0.47 -6.46 -1.48
CA ASN A 48 0.10 -6.96 -2.72
C ASN A 48 -0.20 -8.45 -2.91
N ILE A 49 -0.60 -8.84 -4.13
CA ILE A 49 -0.77 -10.23 -4.55
C ILE A 49 0.38 -10.61 -5.46
N HIS A 50 1.11 -11.64 -5.09
CA HIS A 50 2.28 -12.13 -5.81
C HIS A 50 1.97 -13.42 -6.54
N PHE A 51 2.25 -13.47 -7.83
CA PHE A 51 2.10 -14.66 -8.67
C PHE A 51 3.37 -15.51 -8.71
N ASN A 52 3.20 -16.78 -9.00
CA ASN A 52 4.29 -17.70 -9.28
C ASN A 52 4.55 -17.75 -10.78
N HIS A 53 5.32 -16.79 -11.29
CA HIS A 53 5.60 -16.69 -12.72
C HIS A 53 6.23 -17.98 -13.31
N PRO A 54 7.26 -18.60 -12.68
CA PRO A 54 7.80 -19.86 -13.20
C PRO A 54 6.75 -20.97 -13.32
N LEU A 55 5.82 -21.06 -12.37
CA LEU A 55 4.76 -22.04 -12.43
C LEU A 55 3.71 -21.68 -13.49
N MET A 56 3.39 -20.39 -13.64
CA MET A 56 2.50 -19.91 -14.70
C MET A 56 3.05 -20.28 -16.08
N ASP A 57 4.33 -20.01 -16.31
CA ASP A 57 5.02 -20.33 -17.57
C ASP A 57 5.00 -21.82 -17.86
N SER A 58 5.31 -22.66 -16.86
CA SER A 58 5.29 -24.13 -17.00
C SER A 58 3.91 -24.71 -17.31
N LEU A 59 2.85 -24.02 -16.87
CA LEU A 59 1.46 -24.42 -17.10
C LEU A 59 0.80 -23.72 -18.31
N GLY A 60 1.54 -22.84 -19.00
CA GLY A 60 1.02 -22.06 -20.11
C GLY A 60 -0.10 -21.08 -19.72
N ILE A 61 -0.08 -20.57 -18.49
CA ILE A 61 -1.08 -19.64 -17.97
C ILE A 61 -0.62 -18.22 -18.20
N SER A 62 -1.38 -17.46 -18.98
CA SER A 62 -1.07 -16.05 -19.22
C SER A 62 -1.33 -15.18 -18.00
N GLN A 63 -0.56 -14.08 -17.89
CA GLN A 63 -0.76 -13.07 -16.84
C GLN A 63 -2.19 -12.51 -16.86
N ASP A 64 -2.72 -12.18 -18.05
CA ASP A 64 -4.06 -11.61 -18.16
C ASP A 64 -5.13 -12.55 -17.63
N LYS A 65 -5.00 -13.86 -17.86
CA LYS A 65 -5.90 -14.87 -17.30
C LYS A 65 -5.88 -14.87 -15.78
N MET A 66 -4.67 -14.85 -15.16
CA MET A 66 -4.53 -14.79 -13.71
C MET A 66 -5.08 -13.49 -13.14
N VAL A 67 -4.78 -12.36 -13.77
CA VAL A 67 -5.30 -11.04 -13.37
C VAL A 67 -6.82 -11.03 -13.36
N GLN A 68 -7.46 -11.49 -14.44
CA GLN A 68 -8.91 -11.54 -14.54
C GLN A 68 -9.54 -12.43 -13.45
N LEU A 69 -9.01 -13.63 -13.26
CA LEU A 69 -9.50 -14.57 -12.26
C LEU A 69 -9.43 -13.99 -10.85
N VAL A 70 -8.26 -13.47 -10.49
CA VAL A 70 -8.02 -12.89 -9.16
C VAL A 70 -8.90 -11.65 -8.95
N ARG A 71 -8.96 -10.76 -9.95
CA ARG A 71 -9.79 -9.55 -9.89
C ARG A 71 -11.26 -9.87 -9.69
N GLN A 72 -11.83 -10.77 -10.51
CA GLN A 72 -13.22 -11.17 -10.40
C GLN A 72 -13.59 -11.72 -9.02
N TYR A 73 -12.66 -12.41 -8.39
CA TYR A 73 -12.89 -12.96 -7.06
C TYR A 73 -12.70 -11.94 -5.94
N VAL A 74 -11.58 -11.22 -5.97
CA VAL A 74 -11.18 -10.33 -4.87
C VAL A 74 -12.07 -9.08 -4.80
N GLU A 75 -12.45 -8.51 -5.93
CA GLU A 75 -13.30 -7.32 -5.98
C GLU A 75 -14.72 -7.54 -5.44
N GLN A 76 -15.16 -8.80 -5.33
CA GLN A 76 -16.45 -9.14 -4.70
C GLN A 76 -16.38 -9.15 -3.16
N LYS A 77 -15.19 -9.08 -2.57
CA LYS A 77 -15.04 -9.14 -1.12
C LYS A 77 -15.46 -7.83 -0.46
N PRO A 78 -16.15 -7.92 0.69
CA PRO A 78 -16.47 -6.74 1.48
C PRO A 78 -15.20 -5.93 1.80
N GLY A 79 -15.29 -4.61 1.68
CA GLY A 79 -14.16 -3.74 2.01
C GLY A 79 -13.13 -3.55 0.90
N ILE A 80 -13.27 -4.20 -0.25
CA ILE A 80 -12.42 -3.98 -1.41
C ILE A 80 -13.14 -3.08 -2.41
N VAL A 81 -12.40 -2.12 -2.97
CA VAL A 81 -12.87 -1.21 -4.02
C VAL A 81 -12.48 -1.76 -5.38
N GLN A 82 -11.21 -2.12 -5.51
CA GLN A 82 -10.61 -2.45 -6.79
C GLN A 82 -9.31 -3.23 -6.58
N VAL A 83 -8.97 -4.06 -7.56
CA VAL A 83 -7.66 -4.70 -7.69
C VAL A 83 -6.95 -4.13 -8.91
N VAL A 84 -5.76 -3.59 -8.72
CA VAL A 84 -4.98 -2.87 -9.74
C VAL A 84 -3.77 -3.69 -10.13
N GLU A 85 -3.53 -3.84 -11.42
CA GLU A 85 -2.24 -4.34 -11.91
C GLU A 85 -1.14 -3.31 -11.58
N ALA A 86 -0.20 -3.67 -10.69
CA ALA A 86 0.80 -2.74 -10.18
C ALA A 86 1.63 -2.09 -11.30
N ARG A 87 2.05 -2.88 -12.30
CA ARG A 87 2.81 -2.38 -13.47
C ARG A 87 2.02 -1.44 -14.39
N LYS A 88 0.68 -1.49 -14.36
CA LYS A 88 -0.22 -0.66 -15.16
C LYS A 88 -0.90 0.44 -14.32
N ALA A 89 -0.45 0.65 -13.09
CA ALA A 89 -1.09 1.57 -12.16
C ALA A 89 -1.17 3.01 -12.67
N VAL A 90 -0.24 3.43 -13.54
CA VAL A 90 -0.24 4.77 -14.15
C VAL A 90 -1.54 5.09 -14.89
N THR A 91 -2.21 4.09 -15.47
CA THR A 91 -3.48 4.23 -16.21
C THR A 91 -4.70 3.74 -15.42
N ALA A 92 -4.52 3.35 -14.16
CA ALA A 92 -5.62 2.85 -13.35
C ALA A 92 -6.64 3.95 -13.03
N ALA A 93 -7.92 3.59 -13.04
CA ALA A 93 -9.02 4.48 -12.67
C ALA A 93 -9.08 4.65 -11.14
N LEU A 94 -8.12 5.36 -10.60
CA LEU A 94 -7.94 5.67 -9.19
C LEU A 94 -7.78 7.18 -8.96
N PRO A 95 -8.10 7.69 -7.76
CA PRO A 95 -7.67 9.01 -7.35
C PRO A 95 -6.16 9.18 -7.58
N GLU A 96 -5.74 10.35 -8.06
CA GLU A 96 -4.35 10.62 -8.42
C GLU A 96 -3.37 10.27 -7.29
N GLN A 97 -3.66 10.68 -6.08
CA GLN A 97 -2.83 10.38 -4.90
C GLN A 97 -2.62 8.86 -4.66
N PHE A 98 -3.61 8.02 -4.93
CA PHE A 98 -3.49 6.58 -4.78
C PHE A 98 -2.63 6.00 -5.90
N ARG A 99 -2.91 6.44 -7.13
CA ARG A 99 -2.15 6.05 -8.31
C ARG A 99 -0.66 6.38 -8.17
N GLU A 100 -0.34 7.60 -7.76
CA GLU A 100 1.04 8.02 -7.52
C GLU A 100 1.75 7.17 -6.47
N ARG A 101 1.08 6.82 -5.38
CA ARG A 101 1.67 5.97 -4.34
C ARG A 101 1.98 4.57 -4.84
N ILE A 102 1.10 3.97 -5.64
CA ILE A 102 1.35 2.66 -6.24
C ILE A 102 2.50 2.76 -7.23
N VAL A 103 2.49 3.75 -8.12
CA VAL A 103 3.53 3.95 -9.14
C VAL A 103 4.90 4.20 -8.51
N ASN A 104 4.97 5.10 -7.52
CA ASN A 104 6.22 5.43 -6.85
C ASN A 104 6.75 4.31 -5.96
N GLY A 105 5.88 3.47 -5.44
CA GLY A 105 6.24 2.29 -4.64
C GLY A 105 6.54 1.05 -5.47
N TYR A 106 6.25 1.05 -6.77
CA TYR A 106 6.41 -0.12 -7.61
C TYR A 106 7.85 -0.37 -8.03
N THR A 107 8.32 -1.58 -7.74
CA THR A 107 9.62 -2.09 -8.21
C THR A 107 9.40 -3.49 -8.79
N PRO A 108 9.69 -3.72 -10.08
CA PRO A 108 9.36 -4.98 -10.77
C PRO A 108 9.83 -6.25 -10.06
N GLN A 109 10.99 -6.20 -9.38
CA GLN A 109 11.59 -7.36 -8.71
C GLN A 109 11.07 -7.61 -7.29
N ARG A 110 10.30 -6.68 -6.71
CA ARG A 110 9.90 -6.73 -5.28
C ARG A 110 8.41 -6.55 -5.06
N SER A 111 7.75 -5.76 -5.90
CA SER A 111 6.31 -5.52 -5.77
C SER A 111 5.50 -6.70 -6.25
N GLY A 112 4.28 -6.83 -5.72
CA GLY A 112 3.32 -7.80 -6.23
C GLY A 112 2.85 -7.48 -7.64
N ASP A 113 2.20 -8.44 -8.25
CA ASP A 113 1.59 -8.27 -9.58
C ASP A 113 0.34 -7.41 -9.52
N LEU A 114 -0.43 -7.58 -8.44
CA LEU A 114 -1.65 -6.84 -8.20
C LEU A 114 -1.62 -6.15 -6.85
N PHE A 115 -2.28 -5.01 -6.78
CA PHE A 115 -2.48 -4.25 -5.55
C PHE A 115 -3.97 -4.18 -5.20
N ILE A 116 -4.33 -4.49 -3.95
CA ILE A 116 -5.69 -4.41 -3.43
C ILE A 116 -5.95 -3.00 -2.89
N VAL A 117 -6.90 -2.30 -3.49
CA VAL A 117 -7.37 -1.00 -2.99
C VAL A 117 -8.59 -1.23 -2.11
N THR A 118 -8.48 -0.86 -0.85
CA THR A 118 -9.54 -1.05 0.16
C THR A 118 -10.52 0.12 0.20
N LYS A 119 -11.71 -0.10 0.76
CA LYS A 119 -12.59 0.99 1.16
C LYS A 119 -12.03 1.71 2.38
N SER A 120 -12.40 2.98 2.55
CA SER A 120 -12.05 3.72 3.77
C SER A 120 -12.53 2.99 5.02
N GLY A 121 -11.70 2.96 6.05
CA GLY A 121 -12.00 2.26 7.31
C GLY A 121 -11.80 0.75 7.28
N TYR A 122 -11.42 0.16 6.15
CA TYR A 122 -11.06 -1.26 6.04
C TYR A 122 -9.55 -1.44 6.06
N MET A 123 -9.09 -2.44 6.80
CA MET A 123 -7.66 -2.76 6.94
C MET A 123 -7.45 -4.27 7.11
N ASP A 124 -6.27 -4.75 6.77
CA ASP A 124 -5.83 -6.09 7.19
C ASP A 124 -5.44 -6.05 8.66
N GLY A 125 -5.61 -7.17 9.37
CA GLY A 125 -5.22 -7.30 10.76
C GLY A 125 -6.20 -8.05 11.62
N TYR A 126 -6.27 -7.66 12.89
CA TYR A 126 -7.11 -8.29 13.92
C TYR A 126 -8.27 -7.39 14.32
N ALA A 127 -9.28 -7.98 15.00
CA ALA A 127 -10.41 -7.22 15.52
C ALA A 127 -10.00 -6.15 16.53
N THR A 128 -8.93 -6.39 17.28
CA THR A 128 -8.35 -5.50 18.28
C THR A 128 -6.97 -5.02 17.83
N GLY A 129 -6.59 -3.81 18.23
CA GLY A 129 -5.35 -3.18 17.81
C GLY A 129 -5.52 -2.29 16.59
N THR A 130 -4.44 -1.66 16.17
CA THR A 130 -4.39 -0.78 15.01
C THR A 130 -3.38 -1.32 14.00
N ASN A 131 -3.64 -1.04 12.74
CA ASN A 131 -2.71 -1.34 11.65
C ASN A 131 -2.62 -0.12 10.72
N HIS A 132 -1.73 -0.17 9.75
CA HIS A 132 -1.48 0.86 8.75
C HIS A 132 -1.28 0.21 7.37
N GLY A 133 -1.00 1.02 6.34
CA GLY A 133 -0.70 0.54 5.00
C GLY A 133 -1.77 0.87 3.96
N VAL A 134 -2.82 1.61 4.36
CA VAL A 134 -3.83 2.08 3.41
C VAL A 134 -3.54 3.50 2.91
N PHE A 135 -4.10 3.87 1.76
CA PHE A 135 -3.77 5.13 1.10
C PHE A 135 -4.53 6.37 1.59
N TYR A 136 -5.42 6.19 2.56
CA TYR A 136 -6.25 7.28 3.06
C TYR A 136 -5.48 8.23 3.98
N ASN A 137 -5.90 9.49 4.00
CA ASN A 137 -5.22 10.54 4.77
C ASN A 137 -5.11 10.25 6.27
N TYR A 138 -6.10 9.57 6.85
CA TYR A 138 -6.04 9.19 8.27
C TYR A 138 -4.89 8.21 8.59
N ASP A 139 -4.33 7.56 7.57
CA ASP A 139 -3.20 6.65 7.72
C ASP A 139 -1.90 7.23 7.13
N ALA A 140 -2.00 7.93 6.02
CA ALA A 140 -0.86 8.46 5.30
C ALA A 140 -0.38 9.84 5.78
N HIS A 141 -1.26 10.61 6.47
CA HIS A 141 -0.89 11.91 7.02
C HIS A 141 -0.43 11.73 8.47
N ILE A 142 0.87 11.82 8.66
CA ILE A 142 1.55 11.63 9.96
C ILE A 142 2.22 12.91 10.41
N PRO A 143 2.40 13.15 11.73
CA PRO A 143 3.17 14.28 12.22
C PRO A 143 4.66 14.08 11.91
N LEU A 144 5.33 15.18 11.57
CA LEU A 144 6.79 15.25 11.41
C LEU A 144 7.34 16.22 12.47
N LEU A 145 8.05 15.68 13.46
CA LEU A 145 8.59 16.44 14.57
C LEU A 145 10.10 16.61 14.40
N TRP A 146 10.57 17.84 14.46
CA TRP A 146 11.98 18.19 14.42
C TRP A 146 12.42 18.72 15.79
N TYR A 147 13.54 18.21 16.27
CA TYR A 147 14.16 18.67 17.54
C TYR A 147 15.67 18.60 17.44
N GLY A 148 16.33 19.68 17.83
CA GLY A 148 17.80 19.72 17.88
C GLY A 148 18.38 21.11 17.63
N ASN A 149 19.72 21.15 17.62
CA ASN A 149 20.43 22.39 17.30
C ASN A 149 20.17 22.77 15.84
N GLY A 150 19.98 24.08 15.60
CA GLY A 150 19.68 24.59 14.26
C GLY A 150 18.21 24.47 13.86
N ILE A 151 17.33 23.91 14.69
CA ILE A 151 15.90 23.81 14.43
C ILE A 151 15.18 25.06 14.99
N LYS A 152 14.44 25.72 14.13
CA LYS A 152 13.60 26.85 14.51
C LYS A 152 12.35 26.38 15.26
N LYS A 153 12.05 27.02 16.41
CA LYS A 153 10.77 26.76 17.09
C LYS A 153 9.61 27.29 16.27
N GLY A 154 8.62 26.44 16.02
CA GLY A 154 7.43 26.83 15.27
C GLY A 154 6.57 25.66 14.86
N GLN A 155 5.61 25.94 14.01
CA GLN A 155 4.74 24.96 13.37
C GLN A 155 4.68 25.28 11.87
N VAL A 156 4.75 24.24 11.05
CA VAL A 156 4.66 24.32 9.59
C VAL A 156 3.41 23.56 9.16
N ASN A 157 2.55 24.21 8.38
CA ASN A 157 1.29 23.62 7.91
C ASN A 157 1.35 23.22 6.42
N SER A 158 2.49 23.46 5.75
CA SER A 158 2.70 22.95 4.39
C SER A 158 2.82 21.42 4.38
N VAL A 159 2.41 20.82 3.27
CA VAL A 159 2.58 19.38 3.07
C VAL A 159 4.05 19.08 2.81
N ASN A 160 4.62 18.22 3.62
CA ASN A 160 5.98 17.70 3.47
C ASN A 160 5.94 16.19 3.31
N TYR A 161 6.91 15.63 2.64
CA TYR A 161 6.99 14.20 2.36
C TYR A 161 8.12 13.54 3.13
N MET A 162 8.03 12.24 3.35
CA MET A 162 9.13 11.47 3.98
C MET A 162 10.45 11.60 3.22
N THR A 163 10.37 11.82 1.91
CA THR A 163 11.54 12.08 1.05
C THR A 163 12.26 13.38 1.38
N ASP A 164 11.61 14.33 2.06
CA ASP A 164 12.16 15.64 2.42
C ASP A 164 13.03 15.58 3.68
N ILE A 165 12.99 14.49 4.42
CA ILE A 165 13.76 14.31 5.67
C ILE A 165 15.26 14.33 5.38
N ALA A 166 15.73 13.47 4.47
CA ALA A 166 17.16 13.35 4.18
C ALA A 166 17.76 14.68 3.67
N PRO A 167 17.18 15.39 2.68
CA PRO A 167 17.71 16.68 2.24
C PRO A 167 17.65 17.75 3.34
N THR A 168 16.67 17.73 4.22
CA THR A 168 16.61 18.67 5.37
C THR A 168 17.76 18.40 6.35
N VAL A 169 17.97 17.15 6.71
CA VAL A 169 19.08 16.76 7.64
C VAL A 169 20.43 17.11 7.01
N THR A 170 20.67 16.80 5.76
CA THR A 170 21.95 17.10 5.10
C THR A 170 22.20 18.61 4.99
N THR A 171 21.14 19.40 4.76
CA THR A 171 21.24 20.88 4.79
C THR A 171 21.61 21.38 6.19
N LEU A 172 21.01 20.84 7.25
CA LEU A 172 21.36 21.17 8.63
C LEU A 172 22.83 20.85 8.96
N LEU A 173 23.33 19.74 8.44
CA LEU A 173 24.69 19.28 8.69
C LEU A 173 25.74 19.92 7.76
N GLY A 174 25.32 20.66 6.74
CA GLY A 174 26.23 21.23 5.74
C GLY A 174 26.97 20.17 4.91
N ILE A 175 26.35 18.99 4.69
CA ILE A 175 26.93 17.89 3.91
C ILE A 175 26.19 17.65 2.61
N GLN A 176 26.79 16.89 1.71
CA GLN A 176 26.20 16.55 0.42
C GLN A 176 24.92 15.70 0.60
N MET A 177 23.90 16.01 -0.17
CA MET A 177 22.68 15.21 -0.25
C MET A 177 22.94 13.83 -0.83
N PRO A 178 22.18 12.80 -0.38
CA PRO A 178 22.26 11.47 -1.00
C PRO A 178 21.93 11.53 -2.49
N SER A 179 22.66 10.80 -3.32
CA SER A 179 22.53 10.83 -4.79
C SER A 179 21.15 10.43 -5.32
N GLY A 180 20.40 9.61 -4.57
CA GLY A 180 19.03 9.18 -4.92
C GLY A 180 17.92 10.07 -4.35
N THR A 181 18.25 11.21 -3.77
CA THR A 181 17.26 12.10 -3.15
C THR A 181 16.39 12.78 -4.19
N ILE A 182 15.06 12.63 -4.06
CA ILE A 182 14.04 13.30 -4.87
C ILE A 182 13.28 14.37 -4.08
N GLY A 183 13.44 14.39 -2.75
CA GLY A 183 12.83 15.36 -1.84
C GLY A 183 13.54 16.70 -1.83
N LYS A 184 12.96 17.65 -1.10
CA LYS A 184 13.46 19.03 -0.95
C LYS A 184 13.69 19.33 0.54
N PRO A 185 14.68 20.17 0.88
CA PRO A 185 14.82 20.66 2.25
C PRO A 185 13.59 21.43 2.72
N ILE A 186 13.13 21.15 3.92
CA ILE A 186 12.04 21.90 4.58
C ILE A 186 12.68 23.15 5.19
N LEU A 187 12.72 24.22 4.42
CA LEU A 187 13.44 25.45 4.82
C LEU A 187 12.81 26.13 6.03
N GLU A 188 11.53 25.95 6.26
CA GLU A 188 10.80 26.55 7.39
C GLU A 188 11.26 26.05 8.76
N VAL A 189 11.88 24.86 8.84
CA VAL A 189 12.43 24.32 10.10
C VAL A 189 13.89 24.72 10.33
N LEU A 190 14.54 25.28 9.33
CA LEU A 190 15.92 25.74 9.41
C LEU A 190 15.99 27.17 9.94
N LYS A 191 17.10 27.48 10.61
CA LYS A 191 17.38 28.85 11.05
C LYS A 191 17.82 29.72 9.88
#